data_aab015b599a09ba853346bf8521e8d57
#
_entry.id   aab015b599a09ba853346bf8521e8d57
#
_cell.length_a   1.000
_cell.length_b   1.000
_cell.length_c   1.000
_cell.angle_alpha   90.00
_cell.angle_beta   90.00
_cell.angle_gamma   90.00
#
_symmetry.space_group_name_H-M   'P 1'
#
loop_
_entity.id
_entity.type
_entity.pdbx_description
1 polymer ?
#
loop_
_entity_poly.entity_id
_entity_poly.type
_entity_poly.pdbx_seq_one_letter_code
_entity_poly.pdbx_strand_id
1 'polypeptide(L)'
;MNLRIAAAIITISGCVSVETDKTPRYTPPEASGLRGLHPYPSGNDVCERIGENALTNPYLDDSALLIGCPAHETGAIEDRLAEGGAMLHQIGDWVLISIPLR
;
A
#
# COMPACT_ATOMS: atom_id res chain seq x y z
N MET A 1 56.40 -8.35 17.98
CA MET A 1 55.83 -8.17 17.78
C MET A 1 54.75 -7.98 17.57
N ASN A 2 54.45 -8.00 17.38
CA ASN A 2 53.61 -7.75 17.16
C ASN A 2 52.53 -7.66 16.94
N LEU A 3 52.04 -7.55 16.83
CA LEU A 3 51.13 -7.43 16.60
C LEU A 3 50.19 -7.09 16.32
N ARG A 4 49.82 -6.92 16.15
CA ARG A 4 49.08 -6.57 15.85
C ARG A 4 48.03 -6.55 15.71
N ILE A 5 47.51 -6.55 15.56
CA ILE A 5 46.65 -6.50 15.37
C ILE A 5 45.69 -6.27 15.20
N ALA A 6 45.24 -6.09 15.02
CA ALA A 6 44.42 -5.76 14.78
C ALA A 6 43.43 -5.69 14.54
N ALA A 7 42.93 -5.62 14.40
CA ALA A 7 42.14 -5.42 14.09
C ALA A 7 41.13 -5.35 13.86
N ALA A 8 40.71 -5.27 13.75
CA ALA A 8 39.88 -5.08 13.46
C ALA A 8 38.87 -4.98 13.29
N ILE A 9 38.42 -4.86 13.17
CA ILE A 9 37.59 -4.68 12.95
C ILE A 9 36.60 -4.50 12.73
N ILE A 10 36.08 -4.48 12.55
CA ILE A 10 35.22 -4.30 12.28
C ILE A 10 34.29 -4.05 12.05
N THR A 11 33.76 -3.99 11.85
CA THR A 11 33.00 -3.70 11.54
C THR A 11 32.00 -3.66 11.36
N ILE A 12 31.45 -3.67 11.18
CA ILE A 12 30.58 -3.61 10.85
C ILE A 12 29.64 -3.36 10.79
N SER A 13 29.15 -3.36 10.76
CA SER A 13 28.35 -3.19 10.64
C SER A 13 27.53 -2.78 10.30
N GLY A 14 27.03 -2.56 10.28
CA GLY A 14 26.26 -1.97 10.01
C GLY A 14 25.29 -2.12 9.43
N CYS A 15 25.16 -2.20 8.97
CA CYS A 15 24.45 -2.23 8.20
C CYS A 15 23.33 -2.51 8.40
N VAL A 16 23.06 -2.73 8.63
CA VAL A 16 22.12 -3.12 8.83
C VAL A 16 21.10 -2.59 8.87
N SER A 17 20.95 -2.08 9.19
CA SER A 17 20.00 -1.44 9.36
C SER A 17 19.14 -1.30 8.47
N VAL A 18 19.37 -1.15 7.69
CA VAL A 18 18.65 -0.90 6.76
C VAL A 18 17.54 -1.53 6.69
N GLU A 19 17.59 -2.48 6.68
CA GLU A 19 16.57 -3.11 6.43
C GLU A 19 15.59 -2.99 7.25
N THR A 20 15.79 -2.64 8.14
CA THR A 20 14.78 -2.54 8.95
C THR A 20 13.76 -1.81 8.47
N ASP A 21 13.90 -1.22 7.46
CA ASP A 21 12.92 -0.41 6.97
C ASP A 21 11.73 -1.13 6.54
N LYS A 22 10.71 -1.14 7.33
CA LYS A 22 9.46 -1.66 6.96
C LYS A 22 8.53 -0.59 6.60
N THR A 23 9.01 0.59 6.40
CA THR A 23 8.19 1.72 6.03
C THR A 23 7.50 1.51 4.71
N PRO A 24 6.22 1.74 4.61
CA PRO A 24 5.54 1.62 3.32
C PRO A 24 6.15 2.54 2.30
N ARG A 25 6.10 2.12 1.07
CA ARG A 25 6.67 2.91 0.03
C ARG A 25 5.66 3.74 -0.69
N TYR A 26 4.54 4.00 -0.09
CA TYR A 26 3.50 4.78 -0.71
C TYR A 26 3.00 5.81 0.27
N THR A 27 2.38 6.85 -0.26
CA THR A 27 1.76 7.86 0.58
C THR A 27 0.40 7.36 1.02
N PRO A 28 -0.13 7.85 2.13
CA PRO A 28 -1.47 7.44 2.55
C PRO A 28 -2.52 7.96 1.57
N PRO A 29 -3.69 7.36 1.53
CA PRO A 29 -4.74 7.79 0.60
C PRO A 29 -5.11 9.25 0.79
N GLU A 30 -5.01 9.76 2.00
CA GLU A 30 -5.36 11.14 2.26
C GLU A 30 -4.46 12.13 1.51
N ALA A 31 -3.23 11.74 1.24
CA ALA A 31 -2.34 12.60 0.47
C ALA A 31 -2.81 12.79 -0.96
N SER A 32 -3.64 11.87 -1.46
CA SER A 32 -4.20 11.98 -2.78
C SER A 32 -5.63 12.52 -2.75
N GLY A 33 -6.09 12.92 -1.59
CA GLY A 33 -7.44 13.44 -1.46
C GLY A 33 -8.50 12.38 -1.23
N LEU A 34 -8.08 11.14 -1.04
CA LEU A 34 -9.01 10.06 -0.78
C LEU A 34 -9.25 9.92 0.72
N ARG A 35 -10.34 9.29 1.07
CA ARG A 35 -10.67 9.10 2.46
C ARG A 35 -10.56 7.62 2.79
N GLY A 36 -9.45 7.23 3.38
CA GLY A 36 -9.23 5.84 3.77
C GLY A 36 -9.99 5.51 5.03
N LEU A 37 -10.67 4.37 5.03
CA LEU A 37 -11.47 3.96 6.17
C LEU A 37 -10.77 2.89 7.00
N HIS A 38 -10.39 1.82 6.37
CA HIS A 38 -9.68 0.75 7.05
C HIS A 38 -9.09 -0.20 6.01
N PRO A 39 -8.10 -0.99 6.38
CA PRO A 39 -7.51 -1.95 5.44
C PRO A 39 -8.51 -2.93 4.90
N TYR A 40 -8.30 -3.39 3.70
CA TYR A 40 -9.17 -4.32 3.01
C TYR A 40 -8.34 -5.35 2.25
N PRO A 41 -8.67 -6.61 2.30
CA PRO A 41 -9.83 -7.21 2.99
C PRO A 41 -9.61 -7.43 4.48
N SER A 42 -8.39 -7.29 4.96
CA SER A 42 -8.17 -7.48 6.38
C SER A 42 -7.15 -6.48 6.91
N GLY A 43 -6.94 -6.49 8.20
CA GLY A 43 -6.11 -5.49 8.85
C GLY A 43 -4.65 -5.47 8.43
N ASN A 44 -4.19 -6.53 7.73
CA ASN A 44 -2.81 -6.58 7.29
C ASN A 44 -2.61 -6.23 5.84
N ASP A 45 -3.67 -5.88 5.15
CA ASP A 45 -3.58 -5.63 3.72
C ASP A 45 -3.26 -4.18 3.43
N VAL A 46 -2.65 -3.95 2.26
CA VAL A 46 -2.25 -2.60 1.88
C VAL A 46 -3.35 -1.81 1.21
N CYS A 47 -4.36 -2.49 0.66
CA CYS A 47 -5.49 -1.79 0.09
C CYS A 47 -6.41 -1.33 1.21
N GLU A 48 -7.26 -0.34 0.94
CA GLU A 48 -8.17 0.18 1.95
C GLU A 48 -9.56 0.40 1.37
N ARG A 49 -10.57 0.29 2.22
CA ARG A 49 -11.90 0.75 1.86
C ARG A 49 -11.82 2.26 1.76
N ILE A 50 -12.43 2.81 0.74
CA ILE A 50 -12.39 4.25 0.50
C ILE A 50 -13.77 4.82 0.75
N GLY A 51 -13.81 5.91 1.50
CA GLY A 51 -15.06 6.53 1.86
C GLY A 51 -15.50 7.58 0.85
N GLU A 52 -16.72 8.04 1.03
CA GLU A 52 -17.29 9.02 0.13
C GLU A 52 -16.67 10.38 0.31
N ASN A 53 -16.42 11.05 -0.78
CA ASN A 53 -16.12 12.47 -0.79
C ASN A 53 -16.26 12.94 -2.22
N ALA A 54 -15.94 14.20 -2.47
CA ALA A 54 -16.17 14.78 -3.80
C ALA A 54 -15.39 14.02 -4.88
N LEU A 55 -14.20 13.54 -4.56
CA LEU A 55 -13.41 12.83 -5.55
C LEU A 55 -13.99 11.48 -5.89
N THR A 56 -14.60 10.81 -4.94
CA THR A 56 -15.05 9.44 -5.16
C THR A 56 -16.50 9.32 -5.56
N ASN A 57 -17.26 10.40 -5.43
CA ASN A 57 -18.66 10.38 -5.80
C ASN A 57 -18.95 9.73 -7.16
N PRO A 58 -18.20 10.05 -8.22
CA PRO A 58 -18.52 9.45 -9.52
C PRO A 58 -18.34 7.94 -9.58
N TYR A 59 -17.67 7.37 -8.61
CA TYR A 59 -17.34 5.95 -8.62
C TYR A 59 -18.13 5.13 -7.61
N LEU A 60 -19.03 5.77 -6.88
CA LEU A 60 -19.77 5.05 -5.87
C LEU A 60 -20.88 4.21 -6.49
N ASP A 61 -21.12 3.05 -5.91
CA ASP A 61 -22.09 2.13 -6.46
C ASP A 61 -22.63 1.31 -5.29
N ASP A 62 -23.94 1.34 -5.10
CA ASP A 62 -24.56 0.63 -3.98
C ASP A 62 -24.32 -0.87 -4.02
N SER A 63 -24.00 -1.42 -5.18
CA SER A 63 -23.82 -2.86 -5.31
C SER A 63 -22.35 -3.25 -5.27
N ALA A 64 -21.47 -2.35 -4.89
CA ALA A 64 -20.05 -2.64 -4.88
C ALA A 64 -19.35 -1.90 -3.77
N LEU A 65 -18.20 -2.40 -3.38
CA LEU A 65 -17.33 -1.71 -2.45
C LEU A 65 -16.33 -0.90 -3.24
N LEU A 66 -16.01 0.28 -2.76
CA LEU A 66 -14.96 1.08 -3.36
C LEU A 66 -13.68 0.87 -2.56
N ILE A 67 -12.67 0.37 -3.22
CA ILE A 67 -11.38 0.04 -2.61
C ILE A 67 -10.31 0.87 -3.29
N GLY A 68 -9.29 1.23 -2.55
CA GLY A 68 -8.11 1.85 -3.13
C GLY A 68 -6.90 1.00 -2.80
N CYS A 69 -6.02 0.83 -3.76
CA CYS A 69 -4.75 0.13 -3.55
C CYS A 69 -3.62 1.02 -4.00
N PRO A 70 -2.48 1.01 -3.27
CA PRO A 70 -1.33 1.78 -3.74
C PRO A 70 -0.94 1.32 -5.14
N ALA A 71 -0.70 2.28 -6.01
CA ALA A 71 -0.51 1.97 -7.44
C ALA A 71 0.65 1.03 -7.71
N HIS A 72 1.68 1.07 -6.87
CA HIS A 72 2.84 0.21 -7.10
C HIS A 72 2.69 -1.17 -6.46
N GLU A 73 1.61 -1.42 -5.73
CA GLU A 73 1.39 -2.73 -5.12
C GLU A 73 0.63 -3.59 -6.11
N THR A 74 1.31 -3.99 -7.17
CA THR A 74 0.66 -4.69 -8.27
C THR A 74 0.09 -6.03 -7.86
N GLY A 75 0.74 -6.73 -6.93
CA GLY A 75 0.19 -7.99 -6.45
C GLY A 75 -1.14 -7.82 -5.73
N ALA A 76 -1.24 -6.78 -4.92
CA ALA A 76 -2.48 -6.51 -4.22
C ALA A 76 -3.58 -6.13 -5.19
N ILE A 77 -3.25 -5.34 -6.20
CA ILE A 77 -4.20 -4.96 -7.22
C ILE A 77 -4.70 -6.21 -7.96
N GLU A 78 -3.79 -7.09 -8.33
CA GLU A 78 -4.17 -8.30 -9.04
C GLU A 78 -5.08 -9.18 -8.19
N ASP A 79 -4.81 -9.24 -6.89
CA ASP A 79 -5.66 -10.00 -6.01
C ASP A 79 -7.07 -9.44 -5.95
N ARG A 80 -7.19 -8.11 -5.94
CA ARG A 80 -8.52 -7.50 -5.92
C ARG A 80 -9.24 -7.74 -7.25
N LEU A 81 -8.51 -7.69 -8.35
CA LEU A 81 -9.13 -7.96 -9.64
C LEU A 81 -9.57 -9.42 -9.74
N ALA A 82 -8.82 -10.33 -9.14
CA ALA A 82 -9.19 -11.74 -9.14
C ALA A 82 -10.46 -11.99 -8.34
N GLU A 83 -10.83 -11.09 -7.43
CA GLU A 83 -12.07 -11.20 -6.68
C GLU A 83 -13.26 -10.71 -7.50
N GLY A 84 -13.06 -10.38 -8.73
CA GLY A 84 -14.12 -9.82 -9.55
C GLY A 84 -14.07 -8.31 -9.62
N GLY A 85 -13.03 -7.71 -9.09
CA GLY A 85 -12.91 -6.27 -9.07
C GLY A 85 -12.68 -5.68 -10.45
N ALA A 86 -13.08 -4.44 -10.61
CA ALA A 86 -12.87 -3.68 -11.83
C ALA A 86 -12.07 -2.42 -11.50
N MET A 87 -11.00 -2.19 -12.26
CA MET A 87 -10.21 -1.01 -12.06
C MET A 87 -10.96 0.18 -12.57
N LEU A 88 -11.03 1.23 -11.77
CA LEU A 88 -11.80 2.40 -12.13
C LEU A 88 -10.92 3.56 -12.60
N HIS A 89 -10.00 3.98 -11.75
CA HIS A 89 -9.22 5.17 -12.06
C HIS A 89 -8.07 5.28 -11.07
N GLN A 90 -7.00 5.90 -11.48
CA GLN A 90 -5.89 6.16 -10.57
C GLN A 90 -5.96 7.60 -10.12
N ILE A 91 -5.91 7.81 -8.83
CA ILE A 91 -5.92 9.14 -8.24
C ILE A 91 -4.66 9.26 -7.41
N GLY A 92 -3.75 10.10 -7.83
CA GLY A 92 -2.45 10.21 -7.17
C GLY A 92 -1.74 8.87 -7.18
N ASP A 93 -1.31 8.42 -6.03
CA ASP A 93 -0.58 7.16 -5.90
C ASP A 93 -1.50 5.98 -5.65
N TRP A 94 -2.79 6.15 -5.79
CA TRP A 94 -3.75 5.10 -5.46
C TRP A 94 -4.63 4.77 -6.66
N VAL A 95 -4.95 3.50 -6.78
CA VAL A 95 -5.84 3.01 -7.84
C VAL A 95 -7.17 2.65 -7.20
N LEU A 96 -8.24 3.18 -7.74
CA LEU A 96 -9.59 2.84 -7.26
C LEU A 96 -10.09 1.59 -7.97
N ILE A 97 -10.67 0.70 -7.21
CA ILE A 97 -11.19 -0.58 -7.71
C ILE A 97 -12.58 -0.79 -7.12
N SER A 98 -13.48 -1.25 -7.96
CA SER A 98 -14.84 -1.59 -7.53
C SER A 98 -14.93 -3.08 -7.33
N ILE A 99 -15.34 -3.52 -6.14
CA ILE A 99 -15.48 -4.94 -5.83
C ILE A 99 -16.96 -5.26 -5.70
N PRO A 100 -17.53 -6.15 -6.51
CA PRO A 100 -18.96 -6.44 -6.40
C PRO A 100 -19.29 -7.02 -5.04
N LEU A 101 -20.43 -6.60 -4.55
CA LEU A 101 -20.88 -7.10 -3.26
C LEU A 101 -21.41 -8.52 -3.32
N ARG A 102 -21.69 -9.04 -4.50
CA ARG A 102 -22.23 -10.28 -4.64
C ARG A 102 -21.58 -11.15 -5.28
#